data_b4f3176c51e45c646f3263b320ef0c90
#
_entry.id   b4f3176c51e45c646f3263b320ef0c90
#
_cell.length_a   1.000
_cell.length_b   1.000
_cell.length_c   1.000
_cell.angle_alpha   90.00
_cell.angle_beta   90.00
_cell.angle_gamma   90.00
#
_symmetry.space_group_name_H-M   'P 1'
#
loop_
_entity.id
_entity.type
_entity.pdbx_description
1 polymer ?
#
loop_
_entity_poly.entity_id
_entity_poly.type
_entity_poly.pdbx_seq_one_letter_code
_entity_poly.pdbx_strand_id
1 'polypeptide(L)'
;EEDKNLSSEEITMRQALRDTMAEEMRKDKKVFLLGEEVAEYQGAYKVTQGLLEEFGKERVLDTPISEHGFTGLAVGAAFKGLRPILEFMTFNFSMQAMDQIINSAAKTLYMSGGQINCPIVFRGPNGAATQVAAQHSQDFSSWYSHCPGLKVIAPSTPYNAKGLLRSAINDNNPVIFLENEILYGLKGTINNDENFSIPIGKANIVREGRDVTIVTYSIMLHKAKEAAKKIKEEFNLDIEIIDLQTLRPLDTETIINSVKKTNRLVTVEESWPF
;
A
#
# COMPACT_ATOMS: atom_id res chain seq x y z
N GLU A 1 -0.68 19.39 14.16
CA GLU A 1 -2.08 19.84 14.23
C GLU A 1 -2.98 18.60 14.22
N GLU A 2 -3.92 18.52 15.19
CA GLU A 2 -4.91 17.42 15.20
C GLU A 2 -5.81 17.55 13.96
N ASP A 3 -5.98 16.41 13.25
CA ASP A 3 -6.86 16.36 12.09
C ASP A 3 -8.33 16.52 12.54
N LYS A 4 -8.92 17.66 12.22
CA LYS A 4 -10.29 18.02 12.62
C LYS A 4 -11.38 17.13 11.98
N ASN A 5 -11.03 16.33 10.98
CA ASN A 5 -11.94 15.46 10.26
C ASN A 5 -11.84 13.99 10.69
N LEU A 6 -11.16 13.70 11.81
CA LEU A 6 -11.07 12.33 12.33
C LEU A 6 -12.46 11.75 12.64
N SER A 7 -12.65 10.49 12.30
CA SER A 7 -13.86 9.75 12.64
C SER A 7 -13.99 9.57 14.15
N SER A 8 -15.22 9.63 14.64
CA SER A 8 -15.54 9.31 16.04
C SER A 8 -15.47 7.80 16.33
N GLU A 9 -15.59 6.97 15.31
CA GLU A 9 -15.54 5.52 15.39
C GLU A 9 -14.28 4.98 14.70
N GLU A 10 -13.72 3.93 15.27
CA GLU A 10 -12.63 3.19 14.66
C GLU A 10 -13.17 2.17 13.68
N ILE A 11 -12.57 2.10 12.50
CA ILE A 11 -12.83 1.06 11.51
C ILE A 11 -11.60 0.19 11.30
N THR A 12 -11.79 -1.01 10.76
CA THR A 12 -10.66 -1.88 10.42
C THR A 12 -9.92 -1.38 9.17
N MET A 13 -8.63 -1.71 9.07
CA MET A 13 -7.85 -1.39 7.87
C MET A 13 -8.48 -1.95 6.60
N ARG A 14 -9.01 -3.18 6.65
CA ARG A 14 -9.76 -3.81 5.56
C ARG A 14 -10.99 -2.98 5.14
N GLN A 15 -11.74 -2.43 6.09
CA GLN A 15 -12.86 -1.52 5.81
C GLN A 15 -12.39 -0.21 5.18
N ALA A 16 -11.31 0.39 5.70
CA ALA A 16 -10.75 1.62 5.14
C ALA A 16 -10.34 1.44 3.67
N LEU A 17 -9.71 0.32 3.32
CA LEU A 17 -9.36 -0.02 1.94
C LEU A 17 -10.60 -0.19 1.06
N ARG A 18 -11.59 -1.00 1.51
CA ARG A 18 -12.85 -1.24 0.80
C ARG A 18 -13.59 0.06 0.53
N ASP A 19 -13.77 0.88 1.56
CA ASP A 19 -14.52 2.12 1.46
C ASP A 19 -13.85 3.11 0.52
N THR A 20 -12.51 3.19 0.55
CA THR A 20 -11.75 4.03 -0.39
C THR A 20 -11.92 3.58 -1.83
N MET A 21 -11.86 2.27 -2.10
CA MET A 21 -12.13 1.76 -3.46
C MET A 21 -13.55 2.11 -3.91
N ALA A 22 -14.55 1.92 -3.05
CA ALA A 22 -15.94 2.27 -3.35
C ALA A 22 -16.11 3.77 -3.62
N GLU A 23 -15.54 4.63 -2.78
CA GLU A 23 -15.56 6.09 -2.95
C GLU A 23 -14.99 6.50 -4.32
N GLU A 24 -13.83 5.97 -4.71
CA GLU A 24 -13.20 6.30 -6.00
C GLU A 24 -13.94 5.70 -7.20
N MET A 25 -14.51 4.50 -7.06
CA MET A 25 -15.36 3.90 -8.10
C MET A 25 -16.66 4.67 -8.31
N ARG A 26 -17.23 5.31 -7.29
CA ARG A 26 -18.39 6.21 -7.44
C ARG A 26 -18.03 7.49 -8.17
N LYS A 27 -16.85 8.07 -7.91
CA LYS A 27 -16.37 9.32 -8.49
C LYS A 27 -15.97 9.17 -9.97
N ASP A 28 -15.30 8.07 -10.32
CA ASP A 28 -14.79 7.84 -11.68
C ASP A 28 -15.21 6.47 -12.23
N LYS A 29 -15.98 6.49 -13.31
CA LYS A 29 -16.44 5.29 -14.01
C LYS A 29 -15.31 4.49 -14.67
N LYS A 30 -14.11 5.05 -14.80
CA LYS A 30 -12.93 4.39 -15.34
C LYS A 30 -12.25 3.47 -14.31
N VAL A 31 -12.52 3.69 -13.01
CA VAL A 31 -11.99 2.85 -11.93
C VAL A 31 -12.79 1.56 -11.88
N PHE A 32 -12.11 0.43 -11.95
CA PHE A 32 -12.70 -0.90 -11.82
C PHE A 32 -11.76 -1.85 -11.09
N LEU A 33 -12.32 -2.89 -10.50
CA LEU A 33 -11.60 -3.88 -9.71
C LEU A 33 -11.59 -5.22 -10.46
N LEU A 34 -10.43 -5.88 -10.47
CA LEU A 34 -10.32 -7.25 -10.97
C LEU A 34 -9.29 -8.05 -10.16
N GLY A 35 -9.48 -9.35 -10.13
CA GLY A 35 -8.61 -10.29 -9.45
C GLY A 35 -9.30 -11.62 -9.19
N GLU A 36 -8.61 -12.51 -8.53
CA GLU A 36 -9.15 -13.82 -8.17
C GLU A 36 -10.08 -13.69 -6.96
N GLU A 37 -11.32 -14.21 -7.09
CA GLU A 37 -12.31 -14.25 -6.02
C GLU A 37 -12.69 -12.87 -5.43
N VAL A 38 -12.46 -11.78 -6.16
CA VAL A 38 -12.75 -10.41 -5.69
C VAL A 38 -14.23 -10.03 -5.78
N ALA A 39 -14.99 -10.68 -6.67
CA ALA A 39 -16.39 -10.39 -6.93
C ALA A 39 -17.33 -11.29 -6.10
N GLU A 40 -17.62 -12.52 -6.56
CA GLU A 40 -18.64 -13.39 -5.94
C GLU A 40 -18.22 -13.82 -4.52
N TYR A 41 -16.97 -14.14 -4.29
CA TYR A 41 -16.46 -14.50 -2.97
C TYR A 41 -16.15 -13.30 -2.07
N GLN A 42 -16.13 -12.08 -2.63
CA GLN A 42 -15.90 -10.81 -1.94
C GLN A 42 -14.47 -10.69 -1.35
N GLY A 43 -13.50 -11.29 -2.03
CA GLY A 43 -12.10 -11.31 -1.63
C GLY A 43 -11.76 -12.37 -0.58
N ALA A 44 -10.58 -12.96 -0.67
CA ALA A 44 -10.09 -13.95 0.29
C ALA A 44 -10.06 -13.39 1.73
N TYR A 45 -9.75 -12.11 1.89
CA TYR A 45 -9.70 -11.40 3.17
C TYR A 45 -10.87 -10.43 3.36
N LYS A 46 -11.90 -10.49 2.51
CA LYS A 46 -13.10 -9.64 2.54
C LYS A 46 -12.81 -8.14 2.39
N VAL A 47 -11.73 -7.79 1.71
CA VAL A 47 -11.38 -6.39 1.40
C VAL A 47 -12.31 -5.80 0.34
N THR A 48 -12.95 -6.66 -0.47
CA THR A 48 -13.84 -6.24 -1.58
C THR A 48 -15.33 -6.50 -1.29
N GLN A 49 -15.66 -6.72 -0.02
CA GLN A 49 -17.04 -7.06 0.41
C GLN A 49 -18.04 -5.99 -0.04
N GLY A 50 -19.12 -6.45 -0.70
CA GLY A 50 -20.22 -5.59 -1.17
C GLY A 50 -19.97 -4.82 -2.46
N LEU A 51 -18.74 -4.81 -2.99
CA LEU A 51 -18.42 -4.02 -4.20
C LEU A 51 -19.12 -4.57 -5.44
N LEU A 52 -19.25 -5.89 -5.59
CA LEU A 52 -19.98 -6.48 -6.71
C LEU A 52 -21.46 -6.08 -6.69
N GLU A 53 -22.09 -6.08 -5.52
CA GLU A 53 -23.49 -5.70 -5.35
C GLU A 53 -23.73 -4.23 -5.75
N GLU A 54 -22.80 -3.35 -5.38
CA GLU A 54 -22.92 -1.91 -5.65
C GLU A 54 -22.57 -1.54 -7.11
N PHE A 55 -21.51 -2.12 -7.67
CA PHE A 55 -20.96 -1.66 -8.96
C PHE A 55 -21.24 -2.59 -10.15
N GLY A 56 -21.68 -3.81 -9.87
CA GLY A 56 -22.00 -4.79 -10.91
C GLY A 56 -20.79 -5.48 -11.56
N LYS A 57 -21.10 -6.48 -12.39
CA LYS A 57 -20.12 -7.39 -13.01
C LYS A 57 -19.19 -6.74 -14.03
N GLU A 58 -19.55 -5.57 -14.54
CA GLU A 58 -18.68 -4.83 -15.48
C GLU A 58 -17.60 -4.02 -14.79
N ARG A 59 -17.72 -3.81 -13.49
CA ARG A 59 -16.80 -3.00 -12.70
C ARG A 59 -16.07 -3.78 -11.61
N VAL A 60 -16.55 -4.96 -11.23
CA VAL A 60 -15.94 -5.88 -10.27
C VAL A 60 -15.89 -7.27 -10.90
N LEU A 61 -14.70 -7.70 -11.29
CA LEU A 61 -14.51 -8.86 -12.15
C LEU A 61 -13.68 -9.95 -11.46
N ASP A 62 -14.24 -11.15 -11.35
CA ASP A 62 -13.47 -12.33 -11.04
C ASP A 62 -12.65 -12.76 -12.27
N THR A 63 -11.42 -13.13 -12.05
CA THR A 63 -10.52 -13.68 -13.07
C THR A 63 -10.26 -15.17 -12.83
N PRO A 64 -9.93 -15.93 -13.87
CA PRO A 64 -9.33 -17.24 -13.66
C PRO A 64 -7.97 -17.11 -12.98
N ILE A 65 -7.48 -18.21 -12.39
CA ILE A 65 -6.14 -18.26 -11.77
C ILE A 65 -5.09 -18.23 -12.89
N SER A 66 -4.68 -17.02 -13.27
CA SER A 66 -3.72 -16.77 -14.35
C SER A 66 -3.13 -15.37 -14.22
N GLU A 67 -2.26 -15.17 -13.22
CA GLU A 67 -1.76 -13.85 -12.83
C GLU A 67 -1.06 -13.13 -13.97
N HIS A 68 -0.32 -13.82 -14.81
CA HIS A 68 0.28 -13.24 -16.00
C HIS A 68 -0.78 -12.69 -16.98
N GLY A 69 -1.83 -13.48 -17.21
CA GLY A 69 -2.89 -13.16 -18.17
C GLY A 69 -3.74 -11.97 -17.72
N PHE A 70 -4.29 -12.02 -16.52
CA PHE A 70 -5.17 -10.94 -16.06
C PHE A 70 -4.39 -9.65 -15.73
N THR A 71 -3.11 -9.76 -15.33
CA THR A 71 -2.26 -8.58 -15.18
C THR A 71 -2.00 -7.90 -16.53
N GLY A 72 -1.70 -8.67 -17.56
CA GLY A 72 -1.54 -8.13 -18.92
C GLY A 72 -2.81 -7.46 -19.43
N LEU A 73 -3.99 -8.03 -19.15
CA LEU A 73 -5.29 -7.43 -19.47
C LEU A 73 -5.46 -6.08 -18.76
N ALA A 74 -5.18 -6.04 -17.45
CA ALA A 74 -5.31 -4.81 -16.66
C ALA A 74 -4.34 -3.71 -17.12
N VAL A 75 -3.09 -4.08 -17.41
CA VAL A 75 -2.08 -3.14 -17.96
C VAL A 75 -2.53 -2.59 -19.32
N GLY A 76 -3.05 -3.45 -20.20
CA GLY A 76 -3.59 -3.02 -21.49
C GLY A 76 -4.81 -2.09 -21.33
N ALA A 77 -5.69 -2.34 -20.38
CA ALA A 77 -6.81 -1.47 -20.05
C ALA A 77 -6.33 -0.10 -19.52
N ALA A 78 -5.30 -0.07 -18.69
CA ALA A 78 -4.69 1.16 -18.22
C ALA A 78 -4.08 1.98 -19.37
N PHE A 79 -3.40 1.36 -20.32
CA PHE A 79 -2.88 2.04 -21.53
C PHE A 79 -4.00 2.68 -22.38
N LYS A 80 -5.23 2.19 -22.28
CA LYS A 80 -6.41 2.75 -22.92
C LYS A 80 -7.14 3.80 -22.08
N GLY A 81 -6.59 4.16 -20.94
CA GLY A 81 -7.09 5.22 -20.08
C GLY A 81 -8.13 4.80 -19.06
N LEU A 82 -8.33 3.49 -18.85
CA LEU A 82 -9.05 2.99 -17.68
C LEU A 82 -8.13 3.01 -16.45
N ARG A 83 -8.71 2.85 -15.25
CA ARG A 83 -8.00 2.88 -13.98
C ARG A 83 -8.24 1.59 -13.21
N PRO A 84 -7.59 0.49 -13.59
CA PRO A 84 -7.76 -0.78 -12.89
C PRO A 84 -7.12 -0.76 -11.51
N ILE A 85 -7.86 -1.33 -10.54
CA ILE A 85 -7.36 -1.81 -9.27
C ILE A 85 -7.25 -3.32 -9.43
N LEU A 86 -6.03 -3.85 -9.48
CA LEU A 86 -5.78 -5.27 -9.61
C LEU A 86 -5.41 -5.84 -8.25
N GLU A 87 -6.19 -6.81 -7.78
CA GLU A 87 -5.86 -7.56 -6.57
C GLU A 87 -5.10 -8.83 -6.92
N PHE A 88 -3.90 -8.98 -6.37
CA PHE A 88 -3.30 -10.29 -6.19
C PHE A 88 -3.84 -10.89 -4.88
N MET A 89 -4.27 -12.14 -4.89
CA MET A 89 -4.73 -12.83 -3.68
C MET A 89 -3.65 -12.79 -2.59
N THR A 90 -2.39 -12.86 -3.00
CA THR A 90 -1.20 -12.49 -2.23
C THR A 90 -0.08 -12.05 -3.20
N PHE A 91 0.76 -11.11 -2.79
CA PHE A 91 1.92 -10.71 -3.58
C PHE A 91 2.91 -11.85 -3.85
N ASN A 92 2.85 -12.93 -3.09
CA ASN A 92 3.63 -14.13 -3.39
C ASN A 92 3.37 -14.66 -4.81
N PHE A 93 2.15 -14.51 -5.32
CA PHE A 93 1.78 -14.95 -6.68
C PHE A 93 1.97 -13.87 -7.75
N SER A 94 2.26 -12.64 -7.35
CA SER A 94 2.62 -11.58 -8.30
C SER A 94 3.89 -11.89 -9.10
N MET A 95 4.73 -12.79 -8.60
CA MET A 95 5.92 -13.29 -9.33
C MET A 95 5.57 -13.86 -10.70
N GLN A 96 4.42 -14.50 -10.85
CA GLN A 96 3.96 -15.03 -12.14
C GLN A 96 3.62 -13.92 -13.15
N ALA A 97 3.37 -12.70 -12.66
CA ALA A 97 3.03 -11.53 -13.47
C ALA A 97 4.16 -10.50 -13.58
N MET A 98 5.36 -10.82 -13.11
CA MET A 98 6.47 -9.85 -13.04
C MET A 98 6.80 -9.21 -14.38
N ASP A 99 6.74 -9.94 -15.47
CA ASP A 99 6.98 -9.38 -16.80
C ASP A 99 5.98 -8.26 -17.12
N GLN A 100 4.70 -8.47 -16.84
CA GLN A 100 3.67 -7.46 -17.07
C GLN A 100 3.83 -6.24 -16.17
N ILE A 101 4.25 -6.43 -14.92
CA ILE A 101 4.48 -5.33 -13.98
C ILE A 101 5.73 -4.55 -14.36
N ILE A 102 6.86 -5.23 -14.57
CA ILE A 102 8.17 -4.59 -14.71
C ILE A 102 8.45 -4.17 -16.15
N ASN A 103 8.21 -5.02 -17.13
CA ASN A 103 8.49 -4.71 -18.53
C ASN A 103 7.37 -3.93 -19.20
N SER A 104 6.10 -4.25 -18.92
CA SER A 104 4.97 -3.56 -19.54
C SER A 104 4.57 -2.31 -18.73
N ALA A 105 4.09 -2.45 -17.49
CA ALA A 105 3.57 -1.30 -16.74
C ALA A 105 4.64 -0.27 -16.41
N ALA A 106 5.76 -0.68 -15.83
CA ALA A 106 6.77 0.25 -15.33
C ALA A 106 7.54 0.99 -16.43
N LYS A 107 7.72 0.41 -17.62
CA LYS A 107 8.63 0.94 -18.64
C LYS A 107 7.96 1.59 -19.84
N THR A 108 6.67 1.35 -20.07
CA THR A 108 6.01 1.82 -21.30
C THR A 108 5.95 3.35 -21.38
N LEU A 109 5.77 4.07 -20.27
CA LEU A 109 5.82 5.53 -20.29
C LEU A 109 7.15 6.05 -20.85
N TYR A 110 8.27 5.51 -20.37
CA TYR A 110 9.60 5.87 -20.87
C TYR A 110 9.79 5.46 -22.34
N MET A 111 9.45 4.22 -22.70
CA MET A 111 9.64 3.69 -24.05
C MET A 111 8.75 4.38 -25.08
N SER A 112 7.61 4.89 -24.69
CA SER A 112 6.73 5.67 -25.57
C SER A 112 7.07 7.16 -25.66
N GLY A 113 8.19 7.58 -25.05
CA GLY A 113 8.55 9.00 -24.98
C GLY A 113 7.55 9.86 -24.21
N GLY A 114 6.92 9.29 -23.16
CA GLY A 114 5.97 9.98 -22.31
C GLY A 114 4.53 10.01 -22.82
N GLN A 115 4.21 9.26 -23.88
CA GLN A 115 2.90 9.31 -24.54
C GLN A 115 1.86 8.36 -23.90
N ILE A 116 2.31 7.25 -23.31
CA ILE A 116 1.42 6.21 -22.77
C ILE A 116 1.60 6.11 -21.27
N ASN A 117 0.59 6.56 -20.53
CA ASN A 117 0.51 6.38 -19.08
C ASN A 117 -0.01 4.99 -18.72
N CYS A 118 0.25 4.57 -17.49
CA CYS A 118 -0.26 3.30 -16.94
C CYS A 118 -0.87 3.54 -15.54
N PRO A 119 -2.07 4.12 -15.45
CA PRO A 119 -2.74 4.40 -14.19
C PRO A 119 -3.35 3.13 -13.59
N ILE A 120 -2.53 2.29 -12.96
CA ILE A 120 -2.92 1.02 -12.37
C ILE A 120 -2.43 0.90 -10.93
N VAL A 121 -3.25 0.33 -10.06
CA VAL A 121 -2.86 -0.06 -8.71
C VAL A 121 -2.81 -1.58 -8.65
N PHE A 122 -1.66 -2.13 -8.29
CA PHE A 122 -1.48 -3.52 -7.91
C PHE A 122 -1.52 -3.59 -6.39
N ARG A 123 -2.50 -4.27 -5.82
CA ARG A 123 -2.67 -4.39 -4.38
C ARG A 123 -2.86 -5.82 -3.93
N GLY A 124 -2.61 -6.08 -2.67
CA GLY A 124 -2.82 -7.38 -2.01
C GLY A 124 -1.92 -7.59 -0.81
N PRO A 125 -2.10 -8.71 -0.09
CA PRO A 125 -1.30 -9.07 1.07
C PRO A 125 0.17 -9.28 0.72
N ASN A 126 1.07 -8.77 1.58
CA ASN A 126 2.52 -8.88 1.49
C ASN A 126 3.09 -9.11 2.89
N GLY A 127 4.24 -9.77 2.98
CA GLY A 127 4.93 -10.03 4.23
C GLY A 127 4.53 -11.35 4.89
N ALA A 128 5.00 -11.56 6.12
CA ALA A 128 4.71 -12.76 6.89
C ALA A 128 3.22 -12.86 7.21
N ALA A 129 2.66 -14.03 6.90
CA ALA A 129 1.25 -14.34 7.10
C ALA A 129 1.06 -15.35 8.25
N THR A 130 -0.20 -15.67 8.56
CA THR A 130 -0.53 -16.56 9.67
C THR A 130 -0.37 -18.03 9.28
N GLN A 131 0.79 -18.63 9.56
CA GLN A 131 1.07 -20.07 9.49
C GLN A 131 0.79 -20.72 8.12
N VAL A 132 1.03 -20.01 7.02
CA VAL A 132 0.80 -20.50 5.64
C VAL A 132 2.08 -20.89 4.90
N ALA A 133 3.20 -20.95 5.61
CA ALA A 133 4.52 -21.41 5.17
C ALA A 133 5.19 -20.52 4.09
N ALA A 134 6.29 -21.01 3.55
CA ALA A 134 7.28 -20.22 2.80
C ALA A 134 6.73 -19.50 1.56
N GLN A 135 5.86 -20.14 0.81
CA GLN A 135 5.32 -19.59 -0.45
C GLN A 135 4.27 -18.49 -0.25
N HIS A 136 3.81 -18.24 0.98
CA HIS A 136 2.78 -17.26 1.31
C HIS A 136 3.24 -16.23 2.36
N SER A 137 4.55 -16.17 2.66
CA SER A 137 5.08 -15.37 3.76
C SER A 137 6.30 -14.55 3.35
N GLN A 138 6.35 -14.13 2.09
CA GLN A 138 7.46 -13.36 1.55
C GLN A 138 7.13 -11.87 1.53
N ASP A 139 8.16 -11.04 1.68
CA ASP A 139 8.06 -9.59 1.52
C ASP A 139 8.71 -9.15 0.20
N PHE A 140 7.94 -8.47 -0.65
CA PHE A 140 8.37 -8.01 -1.96
C PHE A 140 8.70 -6.52 -2.01
N SER A 141 8.76 -5.86 -0.87
CA SER A 141 9.02 -4.42 -0.79
C SER A 141 10.34 -4.02 -1.46
N SER A 142 11.41 -4.75 -1.21
CA SER A 142 12.73 -4.53 -1.83
C SER A 142 12.73 -4.81 -3.34
N TRP A 143 12.03 -5.85 -3.78
CA TRP A 143 11.99 -6.23 -5.20
C TRP A 143 11.34 -5.15 -6.05
N TYR A 144 10.15 -4.69 -5.67
CA TYR A 144 9.43 -3.66 -6.44
C TYR A 144 10.01 -2.27 -6.25
N SER A 145 10.56 -1.95 -5.08
CA SER A 145 11.25 -0.67 -4.86
C SER A 145 12.53 -0.51 -5.67
N HIS A 146 13.12 -1.63 -6.11
CA HIS A 146 14.28 -1.63 -7.01
C HIS A 146 13.93 -1.23 -8.45
N CYS A 147 12.67 -1.38 -8.88
CA CYS A 147 12.26 -1.20 -10.27
C CYS A 147 11.94 0.26 -10.61
N PRO A 148 12.71 0.93 -11.51
CA PRO A 148 12.36 2.24 -12.02
C PRO A 148 11.00 2.22 -12.75
N GLY A 149 10.19 3.26 -12.54
CA GLY A 149 8.85 3.40 -13.13
C GLY A 149 7.71 2.92 -12.24
N LEU A 150 7.98 2.18 -11.15
CA LEU A 150 7.00 1.83 -10.14
C LEU A 150 7.03 2.81 -8.97
N LYS A 151 5.87 3.11 -8.40
CA LYS A 151 5.74 3.66 -7.05
C LYS A 151 5.38 2.52 -6.10
N VAL A 152 5.92 2.54 -4.89
CA VAL A 152 5.72 1.46 -3.91
C VAL A 152 5.27 2.05 -2.58
N ILE A 153 4.13 1.59 -2.10
CA ILE A 153 3.45 2.06 -0.89
C ILE A 153 3.23 0.89 0.06
N ALA A 154 3.43 1.10 1.34
CA ALA A 154 3.21 0.11 2.39
C ALA A 154 2.53 0.75 3.61
N PRO A 155 1.18 0.80 3.66
CA PRO A 155 0.45 1.47 4.72
C PRO A 155 0.55 0.72 6.04
N SER A 156 0.51 1.46 7.15
CA SER A 156 0.67 0.93 8.51
C SER A 156 -0.60 1.06 9.36
N THR A 157 -1.56 1.91 8.99
CA THR A 157 -2.78 2.19 9.76
C THR A 157 -3.99 2.40 8.84
N PRO A 158 -5.23 2.27 9.35
CA PRO A 158 -6.44 2.60 8.56
C PRO A 158 -6.42 4.02 7.98
N TYR A 159 -5.91 5.00 8.76
CA TYR A 159 -5.80 6.39 8.33
C TYR A 159 -4.92 6.53 7.08
N ASN A 160 -3.70 6.01 7.14
CA ASN A 160 -2.81 6.15 5.99
C ASN A 160 -3.16 5.19 4.84
N ALA A 161 -3.79 4.05 5.11
CA ALA A 161 -4.32 3.18 4.07
C ALA A 161 -5.37 3.91 3.20
N LYS A 162 -6.34 4.62 3.84
CA LYS A 162 -7.34 5.42 3.13
C LYS A 162 -6.70 6.51 2.26
N GLY A 163 -5.85 7.34 2.85
CA GLY A 163 -5.26 8.48 2.15
C GLY A 163 -4.30 8.08 1.03
N LEU A 164 -3.48 7.06 1.27
CA LEU A 164 -2.50 6.58 0.29
C LEU A 164 -3.15 5.78 -0.85
N LEU A 165 -4.18 4.96 -0.57
CA LEU A 165 -4.88 4.23 -1.63
C LEU A 165 -5.60 5.19 -2.57
N ARG A 166 -6.22 6.26 -2.04
CA ARG A 166 -6.80 7.30 -2.88
C ARG A 166 -5.75 7.96 -3.77
N SER A 167 -4.61 8.31 -3.22
CA SER A 167 -3.51 8.87 -4.01
C SER A 167 -3.02 7.89 -5.08
N ALA A 168 -2.95 6.59 -4.76
CA ALA A 168 -2.54 5.55 -5.69
C ALA A 168 -3.53 5.39 -6.85
N ILE A 169 -4.85 5.37 -6.58
CA ILE A 169 -5.89 5.24 -7.62
C ILE A 169 -5.89 6.45 -8.56
N ASN A 170 -5.58 7.64 -8.04
CA ASN A 170 -5.54 8.87 -8.82
C ASN A 170 -4.19 9.14 -9.51
N ASP A 171 -3.17 8.33 -9.26
CA ASP A 171 -1.88 8.46 -9.94
C ASP A 171 -1.97 7.97 -11.40
N ASN A 172 -1.21 8.61 -12.29
CA ASN A 172 -1.14 8.23 -13.70
C ASN A 172 -0.04 7.20 -13.99
N ASN A 173 0.70 6.77 -12.96
CA ASN A 173 1.76 5.78 -13.06
C ASN A 173 1.39 4.51 -12.28
N PRO A 174 2.03 3.37 -12.56
CA PRO A 174 1.76 2.14 -11.86
C PRO A 174 2.22 2.22 -10.40
N VAL A 175 1.33 1.84 -9.50
CA VAL A 175 1.55 1.83 -8.05
C VAL A 175 1.44 0.41 -7.53
N ILE A 176 2.46 -0.04 -6.82
CA ILE A 176 2.47 -1.24 -6.00
C ILE A 176 2.03 -0.86 -4.60
N PHE A 177 0.94 -1.45 -4.12
CA PHE A 177 0.33 -1.14 -2.84
C PHE A 177 0.37 -2.39 -1.95
N LEU A 178 1.41 -2.49 -1.11
CA LEU A 178 1.73 -3.67 -0.31
C LEU A 178 0.98 -3.63 1.01
N GLU A 179 -0.04 -4.45 1.15
CA GLU A 179 -0.84 -4.58 2.37
C GLU A 179 -0.27 -5.69 3.25
N ASN A 180 -0.34 -5.54 4.56
CA ASN A 180 0.03 -6.63 5.46
C ASN A 180 -1.25 -7.35 5.93
N GLU A 181 -1.29 -8.67 5.76
CA GLU A 181 -2.43 -9.50 6.11
C GLU A 181 -2.87 -9.35 7.57
N ILE A 182 -1.88 -9.31 8.48
CA ILE A 182 -2.14 -9.21 9.92
C ILE A 182 -2.79 -7.86 10.27
N LEU A 183 -2.49 -6.80 9.50
CA LEU A 183 -3.05 -5.48 9.72
C LEU A 183 -4.50 -5.33 9.25
N TYR A 184 -5.06 -6.24 8.46
CA TYR A 184 -6.44 -6.12 7.97
C TYR A 184 -7.49 -5.98 9.08
N GLY A 185 -7.24 -6.60 10.24
CA GLY A 185 -8.08 -6.49 11.43
C GLY A 185 -7.76 -5.33 12.36
N LEU A 186 -6.67 -4.60 12.10
CA LEU A 186 -6.27 -3.46 12.91
C LEU A 186 -7.35 -2.37 12.84
N LYS A 187 -7.81 -1.92 13.99
CA LYS A 187 -8.74 -0.80 14.10
C LYS A 187 -8.00 0.52 14.29
N GLY A 188 -8.58 1.58 13.79
CA GLY A 188 -8.10 2.94 13.97
C GLY A 188 -9.04 3.96 13.38
N THR A 189 -8.82 5.22 13.73
CA THR A 189 -9.58 6.34 13.18
C THR A 189 -9.17 6.61 11.74
N ILE A 190 -10.08 7.18 10.97
CA ILE A 190 -9.84 7.62 9.59
C ILE A 190 -10.20 9.11 9.46
N ASN A 191 -9.76 9.75 8.41
CA ASN A 191 -10.30 11.04 8.01
C ASN A 191 -11.60 10.84 7.23
N ASN A 192 -12.68 11.55 7.63
CA ASN A 192 -14.01 11.45 7.01
C ASN A 192 -14.17 12.32 5.76
N ASP A 193 -13.20 13.17 5.43
CA ASP A 193 -13.25 13.96 4.20
C ASP A 193 -13.15 13.01 2.98
N GLU A 194 -14.13 13.11 2.10
CA GLU A 194 -14.16 12.34 0.85
C GLU A 194 -13.00 12.66 -0.11
N ASN A 195 -12.32 13.77 0.08
CA ASN A 195 -11.17 14.19 -0.71
C ASN A 195 -9.84 13.98 0.03
N PHE A 196 -9.89 13.46 1.24
CA PHE A 196 -8.67 13.21 2.02
C PHE A 196 -7.72 12.29 1.26
N SER A 197 -6.50 12.75 1.07
CA SER A 197 -5.42 11.99 0.44
C SER A 197 -4.09 12.27 1.12
N ILE A 198 -3.18 11.32 1.06
CA ILE A 198 -1.81 11.47 1.56
C ILE A 198 -0.86 11.49 0.36
N PRO A 199 0.00 12.50 0.22
CA PRO A 199 0.95 12.57 -0.89
C PRO A 199 1.89 11.36 -0.92
N ILE A 200 2.03 10.74 -2.09
CA ILE A 200 3.02 9.68 -2.33
C ILE A 200 4.42 10.28 -2.25
N GLY A 201 5.34 9.63 -1.53
CA GLY A 201 6.72 10.11 -1.36
C GLY A 201 6.94 10.98 -0.13
N LYS A 202 5.97 11.00 0.79
CA LYS A 202 6.11 11.66 2.08
C LYS A 202 6.03 10.66 3.22
N ALA A 203 7.00 10.75 4.13
CA ALA A 203 7.03 10.01 5.38
C ALA A 203 6.33 10.79 6.49
N ASN A 204 5.93 10.10 7.54
CA ASN A 204 5.29 10.68 8.72
C ASN A 204 6.12 10.42 9.98
N ILE A 205 6.45 11.46 10.74
CA ILE A 205 7.04 11.34 12.07
C ILE A 205 5.89 11.02 13.03
N VAL A 206 5.76 9.75 13.40
CA VAL A 206 4.68 9.27 14.27
C VAL A 206 5.00 9.36 15.76
N ARG A 207 6.25 9.61 16.07
CA ARG A 207 6.74 9.88 17.42
C ARG A 207 7.98 10.76 17.32
N GLU A 208 7.95 11.89 18.00
CA GLU A 208 9.11 12.75 18.16
C GLU A 208 10.11 12.15 19.15
N GLY A 209 11.39 12.37 18.87
CA GLY A 209 12.51 11.92 19.73
C GLY A 209 13.81 12.64 19.40
N ARG A 210 14.86 12.42 20.22
CA ARG A 210 16.14 13.11 20.06
C ARG A 210 17.37 12.20 20.21
N ASP A 211 17.18 10.96 20.65
CA ASP A 211 18.31 10.10 20.99
C ASP A 211 18.62 9.07 19.87
N VAL A 212 17.61 8.52 19.22
CA VAL A 212 17.71 7.56 18.11
C VAL A 212 16.56 7.78 17.15
N THR A 213 16.84 7.70 15.86
CA THR A 213 15.82 7.62 14.80
C THR A 213 15.57 6.15 14.43
N ILE A 214 14.31 5.72 14.48
CA ILE A 214 13.85 4.47 13.87
C ILE A 214 13.09 4.80 12.60
N VAL A 215 13.50 4.16 11.49
CA VAL A 215 12.81 4.23 10.20
C VAL A 215 12.16 2.88 9.93
N THR A 216 10.86 2.89 9.64
CA THR A 216 10.07 1.66 9.49
C THR A 216 8.84 1.88 8.61
N TYR A 217 8.09 0.82 8.34
CA TYR A 217 6.83 0.84 7.59
C TYR A 217 5.96 -0.38 7.91
N SER A 218 4.71 -0.34 7.50
CA SER A 218 3.76 -1.44 7.60
C SER A 218 3.64 -1.99 9.04
N ILE A 219 3.60 -3.29 9.23
CA ILE A 219 3.43 -3.94 10.54
C ILE A 219 4.57 -3.59 11.52
N MET A 220 5.78 -3.36 11.01
CA MET A 220 6.93 -3.08 11.87
C MET A 220 6.85 -1.71 12.55
N LEU A 221 6.00 -0.79 12.08
CA LEU A 221 5.67 0.44 12.79
C LEU A 221 5.13 0.15 14.20
N HIS A 222 4.23 -0.81 14.32
CA HIS A 222 3.62 -1.17 15.60
C HIS A 222 4.64 -1.77 16.56
N LYS A 223 5.55 -2.62 16.04
CA LYS A 223 6.68 -3.18 16.83
C LYS A 223 7.66 -2.10 17.28
N ALA A 224 7.97 -1.15 16.40
CA ALA A 224 8.82 -0.01 16.74
C ALA A 224 8.21 0.88 17.83
N LYS A 225 6.88 1.12 17.80
CA LYS A 225 6.18 1.86 18.86
C LYS A 225 6.24 1.14 20.22
N GLU A 226 6.01 -0.17 20.23
CA GLU A 226 6.14 -0.99 21.45
C GLU A 226 7.57 -0.96 22.02
N ALA A 227 8.57 -1.13 21.16
CA ALA A 227 9.97 -1.07 21.54
C ALA A 227 10.36 0.30 22.10
N ALA A 228 9.95 1.40 21.42
CA ALA A 228 10.25 2.75 21.87
C ALA A 228 9.64 3.08 23.24
N LYS A 229 8.45 2.52 23.55
CA LYS A 229 7.85 2.65 24.89
C LYS A 229 8.71 1.96 25.95
N LYS A 230 9.10 0.72 25.72
CA LYS A 230 9.97 -0.05 26.65
C LYS A 230 11.33 0.62 26.85
N ILE A 231 11.95 1.08 25.77
CA ILE A 231 13.25 1.79 25.83
C ILE A 231 13.13 3.08 26.64
N LYS A 232 12.01 3.80 26.51
CA LYS A 232 11.77 5.01 27.35
C LYS A 232 11.65 4.65 28.83
N GLU A 233 10.94 3.57 29.15
CA GLU A 233 10.74 3.11 30.54
C GLU A 233 12.04 2.59 31.17
N GLU A 234 12.85 1.83 30.44
CA GLU A 234 14.04 1.15 30.97
C GLU A 234 15.29 2.03 30.93
N PHE A 235 15.47 2.84 29.88
CA PHE A 235 16.71 3.58 29.62
C PHE A 235 16.52 5.11 29.59
N ASN A 236 15.29 5.57 29.67
CA ASN A 236 14.93 6.99 29.56
C ASN A 236 15.41 7.66 28.26
N LEU A 237 15.49 6.90 27.14
CA LEU A 237 15.83 7.41 25.82
C LEU A 237 14.59 7.81 25.03
N ASP A 238 14.69 8.91 24.29
CA ASP A 238 13.63 9.43 23.41
C ASP A 238 13.86 8.97 21.96
N ILE A 239 13.08 7.99 21.53
CA ILE A 239 13.13 7.43 20.18
C ILE A 239 12.21 8.22 19.26
N GLU A 240 12.77 8.75 18.17
CA GLU A 240 11.99 9.24 17.05
C GLU A 240 11.62 8.09 16.11
N ILE A 241 10.36 8.03 15.68
CA ILE A 241 9.88 6.99 14.78
C ILE A 241 9.32 7.64 13.51
N ILE A 242 9.86 7.23 12.38
CA ILE A 242 9.40 7.62 11.04
C ILE A 242 8.69 6.43 10.40
N ASP A 243 7.41 6.62 10.06
CA ASP A 243 6.65 5.73 9.18
C ASP A 243 6.88 6.20 7.74
N LEU A 244 7.55 5.40 6.93
CA LEU A 244 7.87 5.73 5.55
C LEU A 244 6.64 5.89 4.67
N GLN A 245 5.59 5.07 4.89
CA GLN A 245 4.37 5.05 4.08
C GLN A 245 4.62 4.73 2.60
N THR A 246 5.63 5.39 2.01
CA THR A 246 6.09 5.21 0.63
C THR A 246 7.54 4.76 0.61
N LEU A 247 7.80 3.62 -0.04
CA LEU A 247 9.15 3.08 -0.18
C LEU A 247 9.83 3.60 -1.45
N ARG A 248 9.03 3.91 -2.48
CA ARG A 248 9.48 4.54 -3.71
C ARG A 248 8.40 5.49 -4.25
N PRO A 249 8.71 6.79 -4.43
CA PRO A 249 9.94 7.47 -4.03
C PRO A 249 10.12 7.52 -2.51
N LEU A 250 11.37 7.45 -2.04
CA LEU A 250 11.70 7.53 -0.62
C LEU A 250 11.80 9.01 -0.17
N ASP A 251 11.20 9.35 0.96
CA ASP A 251 11.36 10.67 1.60
C ASP A 251 12.70 10.77 2.33
N THR A 252 13.76 10.94 1.56
CA THR A 252 15.11 11.05 2.10
C THR A 252 15.32 12.32 2.93
N GLU A 253 14.58 13.39 2.65
CA GLU A 253 14.67 14.65 3.38
C GLU A 253 14.25 14.47 4.84
N THR A 254 13.09 13.86 5.07
CA THR A 254 12.59 13.58 6.43
C THR A 254 13.56 12.69 7.21
N ILE A 255 14.09 11.64 6.58
CA ILE A 255 15.06 10.73 7.19
C ILE A 255 16.34 11.48 7.59
N ILE A 256 16.92 12.25 6.65
CA ILE A 256 18.18 12.95 6.87
C ILE A 256 18.03 14.01 7.98
N ASN A 257 16.91 14.75 7.99
CA ASN A 257 16.65 15.77 9.01
C ASN A 257 16.52 15.14 10.41
N SER A 258 15.85 14.01 10.52
CA SER A 258 15.77 13.26 11.78
C SER A 258 17.14 12.76 12.23
N VAL A 259 17.92 12.16 11.33
CA VAL A 259 19.27 11.65 11.66
C VAL A 259 20.22 12.76 12.06
N LYS A 260 20.14 13.94 11.43
CA LYS A 260 20.92 15.10 11.86
C LYS A 260 20.61 15.53 13.30
N LYS A 261 19.38 15.32 13.74
CA LYS A 261 18.95 15.63 15.12
C LYS A 261 19.43 14.58 16.11
N THR A 262 19.28 13.30 15.77
CA THR A 262 19.53 12.16 16.69
C THR A 262 20.94 11.57 16.60
N ASN A 263 21.63 11.74 15.47
CA ASN A 263 22.93 11.16 15.13
C ASN A 263 22.97 9.61 15.17
N ARG A 264 21.84 8.94 15.23
CA ARG A 264 21.73 7.48 15.28
C ARG A 264 20.53 7.03 14.49
N LEU A 265 20.72 6.03 13.64
CA LEU A 265 19.69 5.45 12.79
C LEU A 265 19.59 3.95 12.99
N VAL A 266 18.36 3.46 13.14
CA VAL A 266 18.01 2.04 13.09
C VAL A 266 16.92 1.88 12.04
N THR A 267 17.08 0.95 11.13
CA THR A 267 16.03 0.52 10.19
C THR A 267 15.37 -0.75 10.71
N VAL A 268 14.06 -0.80 10.67
CA VAL A 268 13.27 -1.95 11.13
C VAL A 268 12.27 -2.31 10.05
N GLU A 269 12.45 -3.47 9.46
CA GLU A 269 11.60 -3.97 8.39
C GLU A 269 11.41 -5.48 8.48
N GLU A 270 10.40 -6.00 7.78
CA GLU A 270 10.03 -7.40 7.75
C GLU A 270 10.81 -8.19 6.68
N SER A 271 11.37 -7.48 5.72
CA SER A 271 12.11 -8.04 4.59
C SER A 271 13.39 -8.74 5.02
N TRP A 272 13.87 -9.64 4.18
CA TRP A 272 15.14 -10.34 4.44
C TRP A 272 16.34 -9.41 4.40
N PRO A 273 17.38 -9.68 5.22
CA PRO A 273 18.55 -8.82 5.30
C PRO A 273 19.54 -8.98 4.12
N PHE A 274 19.26 -9.86 3.15
CA PHE A 274 20.13 -10.14 2.00
C PHE A 274 19.62 -9.49 0.72
#